data_bebf1d0950f6e7701ffb737ddd3158c1
#
_entry.id   bebf1d0950f6e7701ffb737ddd3158c1
#
_cell.length_a   1.000
_cell.length_b   1.000
_cell.length_c   1.000
_cell.angle_alpha   90.00
_cell.angle_beta   90.00
_cell.angle_gamma   90.00
#
_symmetry.space_group_name_H-M   'P 1'
#
loop_
_entity.id
_entity.type
_entity.pdbx_description
1 polymer ?
#
loop_
_entity_poly.entity_id
_entity_poly.type
_entity_poly.pdbx_seq_one_letter_code
_entity_poly.pdbx_strand_id
1 'polypeptide(L)'
;MVVATNIVPWVLTVHMVIAALMIAWQLKIISIYQNTSFKSLSLLKWASGIGIVFYLVQIVLGTQVRQIVDHWLVAHSREDLLFQDYSVFLFHRTYAILLVAFALFLGLYNYLKKLHLKSIYLFLIIILMEGTIGKLLADFDIPHLLQSLHLVFALLAFGILVRLYLNLRVLK
;
A
#
# COMPACT_ATOMS: atom_id res chain seq x y z
N MET A 1 -6.90 -2.41 -26.66
CA MET A 1 -8.28 -1.89 -26.56
C MET A 1 -8.34 -1.07 -25.28
N VAL A 2 -8.08 0.23 -25.37
CA VAL A 2 -8.25 1.15 -24.24
C VAL A 2 -9.76 1.30 -24.07
N VAL A 3 -10.31 0.73 -23.00
CA VAL A 3 -11.69 1.05 -22.63
C VAL A 3 -11.63 2.49 -22.17
N ALA A 4 -11.97 3.40 -23.08
CA ALA A 4 -12.23 4.80 -22.77
C ALA A 4 -13.51 4.87 -21.93
N THR A 5 -13.39 4.43 -20.68
CA THR A 5 -14.42 4.68 -19.69
C THR A 5 -14.27 6.12 -19.28
N ASN A 6 -15.28 6.94 -19.57
CA ASN A 6 -15.45 8.29 -19.00
C ASN A 6 -15.66 8.18 -17.46
N ILE A 7 -14.83 7.39 -16.78
CA ILE A 7 -14.89 7.27 -15.34
C ILE A 7 -14.34 8.56 -14.76
N VAL A 8 -15.21 9.26 -14.06
CA VAL A 8 -14.82 10.49 -13.34
C VAL A 8 -13.61 10.18 -12.46
N PRO A 9 -12.52 10.93 -12.53
CA PRO A 9 -11.24 10.59 -11.88
C PRO A 9 -11.32 10.17 -10.41
N TRP A 10 -12.15 10.84 -9.61
CA TRP A 10 -12.31 10.53 -8.18
C TRP A 10 -13.00 9.18 -7.90
N VAL A 11 -13.74 8.60 -8.86
CA VAL A 11 -14.44 7.31 -8.67
C VAL A 11 -13.46 6.17 -8.43
N LEU A 12 -12.34 6.15 -9.15
CA LEU A 12 -11.30 5.15 -8.93
C LEU A 12 -10.71 5.25 -7.51
N THR A 13 -10.43 6.45 -7.05
CA THR A 13 -9.90 6.69 -5.70
C THR A 13 -10.90 6.24 -4.62
N VAL A 14 -12.18 6.61 -4.75
CA VAL A 14 -13.24 6.20 -3.82
C VAL A 14 -13.39 4.68 -3.80
N HIS A 15 -13.40 4.03 -4.97
CA HIS A 15 -13.49 2.58 -5.08
C HIS A 15 -12.34 1.88 -4.33
N MET A 16 -11.12 2.37 -4.48
CA MET A 16 -9.94 1.80 -3.82
C MET A 16 -9.96 2.00 -2.31
N VAL A 17 -10.38 3.17 -1.84
CA VAL A 17 -10.53 3.44 -0.41
C VAL A 17 -11.62 2.55 0.20
N ILE A 18 -12.76 2.39 -0.47
CA ILE A 18 -13.82 1.48 -0.02
C ILE A 18 -13.30 0.04 0.04
N ALA A 19 -12.57 -0.44 -0.97
CA ALA A 19 -11.99 -1.78 -0.97
C ALA A 19 -11.04 -1.98 0.23
N ALA A 20 -10.17 -1.00 0.52
CA ALA A 20 -9.30 -1.04 1.69
C ALA A 20 -10.10 -1.08 3.02
N LEU A 21 -11.14 -0.26 3.14
CA LEU A 21 -12.02 -0.25 4.32
C LEU A 21 -12.78 -1.58 4.49
N MET A 22 -13.23 -2.20 3.39
CA MET A 22 -13.86 -3.52 3.42
C MET A 22 -12.89 -4.60 3.93
N ILE A 23 -11.63 -4.58 3.46
CA ILE A 23 -10.59 -5.49 3.98
C ILE A 23 -10.38 -5.26 5.48
N ALA A 24 -10.26 -4.01 5.92
CA ALA A 24 -10.09 -3.69 7.34
C ALA A 24 -11.27 -4.18 8.17
N TRP A 25 -12.49 -4.01 7.68
CA TRP A 25 -13.71 -4.48 8.33
C TRP A 25 -13.76 -6.01 8.45
N GLN A 26 -13.47 -6.74 7.36
CA GLN A 26 -13.41 -8.20 7.37
C GLN A 26 -12.36 -8.73 8.35
N LEU A 27 -11.15 -8.13 8.35
CA LEU A 27 -10.09 -8.51 9.29
C LEU A 27 -10.48 -8.23 10.74
N LYS A 28 -11.22 -7.15 11.01
CA LYS A 28 -11.76 -6.87 12.35
C LYS A 28 -12.75 -7.96 12.79
N ILE A 29 -13.66 -8.38 11.92
CA ILE A 29 -14.59 -9.47 12.22
C ILE A 29 -13.81 -10.75 12.53
N ILE A 30 -12.85 -11.13 11.67
CA ILE A 30 -12.02 -12.32 11.87
C ILE A 30 -11.27 -12.25 13.21
N SER A 31 -10.72 -11.08 13.58
CA SER A 31 -9.98 -10.90 14.82
C SER A 31 -10.83 -11.10 16.08
N ILE A 32 -12.13 -10.79 16.01
CA ILE A 32 -13.09 -11.02 17.11
C ILE A 32 -13.27 -12.53 17.35
N TYR A 33 -13.39 -13.32 16.27
CA TYR A 33 -13.60 -14.76 16.39
C TYR A 33 -12.33 -15.54 16.76
N GLN A 34 -11.15 -15.09 16.32
CA GLN A 34 -9.90 -15.82 16.54
C GLN A 34 -9.33 -15.65 17.95
N ASN A 35 -9.83 -14.70 18.75
CA ASN A 35 -9.39 -14.40 20.14
C ASN A 35 -7.85 -14.40 20.31
N THR A 36 -7.11 -14.06 19.24
CA THR A 36 -5.66 -14.04 19.21
C THR A 36 -5.17 -12.76 19.85
N SER A 37 -4.67 -12.84 21.06
CA SER A 37 -3.99 -11.71 21.70
C SER A 37 -2.49 -12.02 21.76
N PHE A 38 -1.71 -11.23 21.03
CA PHE A 38 -0.27 -11.20 21.21
C PHE A 38 0.11 -10.33 22.41
N LYS A 39 1.38 -10.51 22.88
CA LYS A 39 1.97 -9.69 23.92
C LYS A 39 1.68 -8.20 23.69
N SER A 40 1.44 -7.47 24.76
CA SER A 40 1.27 -6.04 24.75
C SER A 40 2.55 -5.34 24.27
N LEU A 41 2.50 -4.80 23.07
CA LEU A 41 3.59 -4.07 22.41
C LEU A 41 3.04 -2.73 21.96
N SER A 42 2.92 -1.79 22.90
CA SER A 42 2.31 -0.48 22.66
C SER A 42 2.97 0.28 21.49
N LEU A 43 4.30 0.30 21.43
CA LEU A 43 5.02 0.95 20.33
C LEU A 43 4.63 0.35 18.97
N LEU A 44 4.61 -0.97 18.86
CA LEU A 44 4.31 -1.65 17.61
C LEU A 44 2.84 -1.44 17.17
N LYS A 45 1.93 -1.35 18.12
CA LYS A 45 0.53 -1.05 17.86
C LYS A 45 0.36 0.38 17.31
N TRP A 46 0.97 1.36 17.97
CA TRP A 46 0.94 2.75 17.49
C TRP A 46 1.61 2.90 16.12
N ALA A 47 2.77 2.27 15.94
CA ALA A 47 3.46 2.26 14.66
C ALA A 47 2.59 1.65 13.56
N SER A 48 1.91 0.52 13.83
CA SER A 48 0.99 -0.09 12.86
C SER A 48 -0.20 0.82 12.54
N GLY A 49 -0.75 1.52 13.54
CA GLY A 49 -1.84 2.49 13.33
C GLY A 49 -1.41 3.67 12.43
N ILE A 50 -0.24 4.23 12.69
CA ILE A 50 0.36 5.29 11.85
C ILE A 50 0.64 4.73 10.44
N GLY A 51 1.18 3.52 10.34
CA GLY A 51 1.42 2.85 9.06
C GLY A 51 0.16 2.64 8.24
N ILE A 52 -0.99 2.33 8.86
CA ILE A 52 -2.29 2.22 8.18
C ILE A 52 -2.68 3.55 7.54
N VAL A 53 -2.55 4.66 8.27
CA VAL A 53 -2.86 6.00 7.74
C VAL A 53 -1.93 6.35 6.58
N PHE A 54 -0.63 6.13 6.73
CA PHE A 54 0.35 6.35 5.66
C PHE A 54 0.03 5.52 4.42
N TYR A 55 -0.38 4.27 4.63
CA TYR A 55 -0.72 3.38 3.52
C TYR A 55 -1.98 3.82 2.77
N LEU A 56 -3.01 4.33 3.47
CA LEU A 56 -4.19 4.91 2.83
C LEU A 56 -3.82 6.13 1.98
N VAL A 57 -2.94 7.01 2.47
CA VAL A 57 -2.43 8.13 1.67
C VAL A 57 -1.70 7.63 0.42
N GLN A 58 -0.88 6.59 0.55
CA GLN A 58 -0.17 5.98 -0.58
C GLN A 58 -1.13 5.41 -1.63
N ILE A 59 -2.22 4.74 -1.21
CA ILE A 59 -3.27 4.25 -2.11
C ILE A 59 -3.91 5.41 -2.87
N VAL A 60 -4.26 6.50 -2.20
CA VAL A 60 -4.85 7.69 -2.83
C VAL A 60 -3.89 8.30 -3.85
N LEU A 61 -2.62 8.49 -3.48
CA LEU A 61 -1.61 9.02 -4.40
C LEU A 61 -1.41 8.10 -5.62
N GLY A 62 -1.39 6.78 -5.41
CA GLY A 62 -1.27 5.81 -6.50
C GLY A 62 -2.43 5.86 -7.49
N THR A 63 -3.66 6.05 -7.01
CA THR A 63 -4.82 6.21 -7.90
C THR A 63 -4.75 7.51 -8.71
N GLN A 64 -4.20 8.58 -8.15
CA GLN A 64 -4.01 9.84 -8.86
C GLN A 64 -2.91 9.72 -9.94
N VAL A 65 -1.79 9.04 -9.64
CA VAL A 65 -0.77 8.73 -10.64
C VAL A 65 -1.38 7.93 -11.80
N ARG A 66 -2.21 6.92 -11.49
CA ARG A 66 -2.90 6.14 -12.52
C ARG A 66 -3.79 7.01 -13.41
N GLN A 67 -4.53 7.95 -12.84
CA GLN A 67 -5.39 8.87 -13.58
C GLN A 67 -4.58 9.77 -14.54
N ILE A 68 -3.41 10.25 -14.12
CA ILE A 68 -2.50 11.03 -14.98
C ILE A 68 -2.07 10.18 -16.17
N VAL A 69 -1.67 8.93 -15.94
CA VAL A 69 -1.27 8.01 -17.01
C VAL A 69 -2.41 7.76 -17.98
N ASP A 70 -3.61 7.45 -17.48
CA ASP A 70 -4.78 7.16 -18.31
C ASP A 70 -5.19 8.37 -19.14
N HIS A 71 -5.13 9.59 -18.57
CA HIS A 71 -5.43 10.83 -19.28
C HIS A 71 -4.39 11.12 -20.37
N TRP A 72 -3.11 10.92 -20.07
CA TRP A 72 -2.02 11.13 -21.03
C TRP A 72 -2.15 10.20 -22.23
N LEU A 73 -2.42 8.92 -22.01
CA LEU A 73 -2.49 7.90 -23.05
C LEU A 73 -3.67 8.06 -24.03
N VAL A 74 -4.61 8.95 -23.75
CA VAL A 74 -5.69 9.29 -24.71
C VAL A 74 -5.14 9.98 -25.97
N ALA A 75 -4.12 10.82 -25.82
CA ALA A 75 -3.62 11.67 -26.91
C ALA A 75 -2.13 11.48 -27.25
N HIS A 76 -1.38 10.78 -26.40
CA HIS A 76 0.08 10.67 -26.51
C HIS A 76 0.55 9.24 -26.32
N SER A 77 1.80 8.97 -26.74
CA SER A 77 2.46 7.69 -26.44
C SER A 77 2.95 7.63 -24.98
N ARG A 78 3.19 6.41 -24.48
CA ARG A 78 3.76 6.21 -23.15
C ARG A 78 5.18 6.75 -23.05
N GLU A 79 5.95 6.65 -24.12
CA GLU A 79 7.34 7.05 -24.20
C GLU A 79 7.55 8.55 -23.98
N ASP A 80 6.52 9.36 -24.32
CA ASP A 80 6.56 10.82 -24.16
C ASP A 80 6.21 11.28 -22.73
N LEU A 81 5.78 10.36 -21.86
CA LEU A 81 5.35 10.69 -20.50
C LEU A 81 6.56 10.86 -19.56
N LEU A 82 6.84 12.10 -19.19
CA LEU A 82 7.86 12.44 -18.21
C LEU A 82 7.23 12.54 -16.81
N PHE A 83 7.25 11.45 -16.07
CA PHE A 83 6.66 11.39 -14.71
C PHE A 83 7.23 12.42 -13.74
N GLN A 84 8.50 12.79 -13.90
CA GLN A 84 9.16 13.76 -13.05
C GLN A 84 8.52 15.16 -13.10
N ASP A 85 7.76 15.49 -14.16
CA ASP A 85 7.07 16.76 -14.28
C ASP A 85 5.76 16.82 -13.49
N TYR A 86 5.34 15.67 -12.92
CA TYR A 86 4.12 15.58 -12.13
C TYR A 86 4.42 15.48 -10.65
N SER A 87 4.09 16.52 -9.90
CA SER A 87 4.28 16.58 -8.43
C SER A 87 3.64 15.39 -7.70
N VAL A 88 2.46 14.95 -8.15
CA VAL A 88 1.76 13.78 -7.59
C VAL A 88 2.60 12.51 -7.69
N PHE A 89 3.28 12.29 -8.82
CA PHE A 89 4.19 11.16 -8.97
C PHE A 89 5.38 11.26 -8.01
N LEU A 90 5.96 12.45 -7.87
CA LEU A 90 7.07 12.68 -6.94
C LEU A 90 6.64 12.41 -5.48
N PHE A 91 5.46 12.88 -5.10
CA PHE A 91 4.88 12.59 -3.77
C PHE A 91 4.65 11.09 -3.59
N HIS A 92 4.01 10.41 -4.53
CA HIS A 92 3.77 8.97 -4.48
C HIS A 92 5.08 8.19 -4.32
N ARG A 93 6.11 8.52 -5.10
CA ARG A 93 7.44 7.90 -5.00
C ARG A 93 8.10 8.16 -3.65
N THR A 94 8.07 9.40 -3.16
CA THR A 94 8.64 9.75 -1.85
C THR A 94 7.95 9.01 -0.71
N TYR A 95 6.63 8.95 -0.74
CA TYR A 95 5.85 8.15 0.21
C TYR A 95 6.18 6.65 0.14
N ALA A 96 6.38 6.10 -1.04
CA ALA A 96 6.80 4.71 -1.20
C ALA A 96 8.16 4.44 -0.52
N ILE A 97 9.14 5.35 -0.69
CA ILE A 97 10.45 5.25 -0.03
C ILE A 97 10.28 5.32 1.49
N LEU A 98 9.43 6.23 2.01
CA LEU A 98 9.16 6.32 3.45
C LEU A 98 8.50 5.04 3.99
N LEU A 99 7.58 4.41 3.22
CA LEU A 99 6.98 3.14 3.59
C LEU A 99 7.98 1.98 3.61
N VAL A 100 8.93 1.94 2.66
CA VAL A 100 10.04 0.96 2.68
C VAL A 100 10.90 1.18 3.93
N ALA A 101 11.29 2.42 4.23
CA ALA A 101 12.06 2.74 5.43
C ALA A 101 11.31 2.35 6.71
N PHE A 102 10.01 2.61 6.76
CA PHE A 102 9.13 2.19 7.85
C PHE A 102 9.07 0.66 8.00
N ALA A 103 8.91 -0.08 6.90
CA ALA A 103 8.90 -1.54 6.93
C ALA A 103 10.24 -2.12 7.41
N LEU A 104 11.36 -1.53 6.98
CA LEU A 104 12.71 -1.88 7.46
C LEU A 104 12.86 -1.61 8.96
N PHE A 105 12.38 -0.46 9.44
CA PHE A 105 12.37 -0.13 10.86
C PHE A 105 11.58 -1.18 11.67
N LEU A 106 10.37 -1.55 11.23
CA LEU A 106 9.57 -2.58 11.89
C LEU A 106 10.29 -3.96 11.86
N GLY A 107 10.90 -4.31 10.73
CA GLY A 107 11.68 -5.55 10.58
C GLY A 107 12.86 -5.60 11.54
N LEU A 108 13.64 -4.53 11.61
CA LEU A 108 14.78 -4.40 12.52
C LEU A 108 14.36 -4.43 13.98
N TYR A 109 13.30 -3.70 14.34
CA TYR A 109 12.73 -3.72 15.69
C TYR A 109 12.27 -5.13 16.10
N ASN A 110 11.57 -5.84 15.19
CA ASN A 110 11.14 -7.22 15.40
C ASN A 110 12.33 -8.16 15.64
N TYR A 111 13.40 -7.99 14.86
CA TYR A 111 14.64 -8.77 14.98
C TYR A 111 15.37 -8.50 16.32
N LEU A 112 15.65 -7.22 16.60
CA LEU A 112 16.39 -6.83 17.82
C LEU A 112 15.66 -7.17 19.12
N LYS A 113 14.33 -7.05 19.12
CA LYS A 113 13.49 -7.40 20.27
C LYS A 113 13.10 -8.88 20.33
N LYS A 114 13.57 -9.69 19.37
CA LYS A 114 13.30 -11.14 19.29
C LYS A 114 11.80 -11.47 19.39
N LEU A 115 10.95 -10.65 18.74
CA LEU A 115 9.50 -10.79 18.83
C LEU A 115 8.96 -11.95 18.00
N HIS A 116 9.70 -12.36 16.95
CA HIS A 116 9.38 -13.45 16.04
C HIS A 116 8.02 -13.30 15.33
N LEU A 117 7.58 -12.06 15.10
CA LEU A 117 6.33 -11.77 14.40
C LEU A 117 6.50 -11.92 12.88
N LYS A 118 6.08 -13.07 12.35
CA LYS A 118 6.19 -13.40 10.92
C LYS A 118 5.47 -12.38 10.01
N SER A 119 4.37 -11.79 10.49
CA SER A 119 3.61 -10.78 9.75
C SER A 119 4.45 -9.54 9.38
N ILE A 120 5.42 -9.16 10.21
CA ILE A 120 6.30 -8.01 9.95
C ILE A 120 7.25 -8.32 8.79
N TYR A 121 7.83 -9.51 8.75
CA TYR A 121 8.70 -9.93 7.66
C TYR A 121 7.90 -10.10 6.35
N LEU A 122 6.69 -10.63 6.43
CA LEU A 122 5.80 -10.72 5.27
C LEU A 122 5.44 -9.32 4.74
N PHE A 123 5.14 -8.36 5.63
CA PHE A 123 4.91 -6.96 5.26
C PHE A 123 6.13 -6.38 4.53
N LEU A 124 7.33 -6.56 5.08
CA LEU A 124 8.57 -6.10 4.46
C LEU A 124 8.78 -6.68 3.05
N ILE A 125 8.57 -7.99 2.89
CA ILE A 125 8.71 -8.65 1.58
C ILE A 125 7.73 -8.06 0.57
N ILE A 126 6.45 -7.92 0.95
CA ILE A 126 5.41 -7.40 0.05
C ILE A 126 5.69 -5.94 -0.32
N ILE A 127 6.12 -5.09 0.61
CA ILE A 127 6.49 -3.70 0.33
C ILE A 127 7.67 -3.61 -0.65
N LEU A 128 8.67 -4.47 -0.50
CA LEU A 128 9.81 -4.50 -1.42
C LEU A 128 9.38 -4.95 -2.83
N MET A 129 8.52 -5.96 -2.92
CA MET A 129 7.95 -6.40 -4.20
C MET A 129 7.11 -5.30 -4.85
N GLU A 130 6.25 -4.63 -4.07
CA GLU A 130 5.41 -3.53 -4.53
C GLU A 130 6.25 -2.36 -5.05
N GLY A 131 7.28 -1.94 -4.30
CA GLY A 131 8.21 -0.89 -4.73
C GLY A 131 8.96 -1.25 -6.00
N THR A 132 9.39 -2.51 -6.14
CA THR A 132 10.04 -3.01 -7.37
C THR A 132 9.09 -2.97 -8.57
N ILE A 133 7.86 -3.47 -8.41
CA ILE A 133 6.85 -3.43 -9.48
C ILE A 133 6.51 -1.98 -9.83
N GLY A 134 6.34 -1.10 -8.83
CA GLY A 134 6.07 0.32 -9.05
C GLY A 134 7.18 1.02 -9.84
N LYS A 135 8.45 0.69 -9.55
CA LYS A 135 9.59 1.18 -10.33
C LYS A 135 9.56 0.67 -11.77
N LEU A 136 9.33 -0.62 -11.96
CA LEU A 136 9.22 -1.21 -13.30
C LEU A 136 8.08 -0.57 -14.11
N LEU A 137 6.93 -0.30 -13.47
CA LEU A 137 5.80 0.39 -14.10
C LEU A 137 6.11 1.84 -14.49
N ALA A 138 7.03 2.51 -13.79
CA ALA A 138 7.44 3.87 -14.11
C ALA A 138 8.46 3.90 -15.26
N ASP A 139 9.41 2.96 -15.27
CA ASP A 139 10.56 2.96 -16.19
C ASP A 139 10.26 2.28 -17.54
N PHE A 140 9.28 1.37 -17.58
CA PHE A 140 9.01 0.56 -18.77
C PHE A 140 7.52 0.57 -19.14
N ASP A 141 7.25 0.36 -20.42
CA ASP A 141 5.87 0.14 -20.90
C ASP A 141 5.47 -1.31 -20.62
N ILE A 142 4.86 -1.55 -19.46
CA ILE A 142 4.66 -2.89 -18.93
C ILE A 142 3.19 -3.33 -19.01
N PRO A 143 2.93 -4.65 -19.23
CA PRO A 143 1.61 -5.20 -19.40
C PRO A 143 0.64 -4.86 -18.25
N HIS A 144 -0.64 -4.71 -18.57
CA HIS A 144 -1.74 -4.45 -17.62
C HIS A 144 -1.76 -5.41 -16.41
N LEU A 145 -1.19 -6.61 -16.57
CA LEU A 145 -1.06 -7.59 -15.48
C LEU A 145 -0.25 -7.05 -14.30
N LEU A 146 0.89 -6.38 -14.56
CA LEU A 146 1.73 -5.85 -13.48
C LEU A 146 1.09 -4.66 -12.76
N GLN A 147 0.26 -3.89 -13.47
CA GLN A 147 -0.55 -2.85 -12.83
C GLN A 147 -1.54 -3.45 -11.83
N SER A 148 -2.21 -4.54 -12.22
CA SER A 148 -3.14 -5.26 -11.33
C SER A 148 -2.42 -5.91 -10.16
N LEU A 149 -1.25 -6.50 -10.37
CA LEU A 149 -0.44 -7.09 -9.30
C LEU A 149 0.05 -6.04 -8.30
N HIS A 150 0.51 -4.86 -8.77
CA HIS A 150 0.88 -3.75 -7.90
C HIS A 150 -0.26 -3.36 -6.96
N LEU A 151 -1.49 -3.27 -7.50
CA LEU A 151 -2.68 -2.98 -6.73
C LEU A 151 -3.01 -4.07 -5.70
N VAL A 152 -2.90 -5.34 -6.08
CA VAL A 152 -3.13 -6.48 -5.17
C VAL A 152 -2.12 -6.46 -4.02
N PHE A 153 -0.84 -6.24 -4.31
CA PHE A 153 0.19 -6.15 -3.26
C PHE A 153 -0.03 -4.95 -2.34
N ALA A 154 -0.50 -3.82 -2.87
CA ALA A 154 -0.87 -2.67 -2.05
C ALA A 154 -1.97 -3.04 -1.03
N LEU A 155 -3.04 -3.69 -1.47
CA LEU A 155 -4.13 -4.12 -0.58
C LEU A 155 -3.68 -5.21 0.40
N LEU A 156 -2.80 -6.12 0.00
CA LEU A 156 -2.24 -7.14 0.89
C LEU A 156 -1.36 -6.52 1.98
N ALA A 157 -0.47 -5.59 1.63
CA ALA A 157 0.37 -4.89 2.61
C ALA A 157 -0.49 -4.09 3.61
N PHE A 158 -1.49 -3.38 3.12
CA PHE A 158 -2.47 -2.70 3.96
C PHE A 158 -3.17 -3.68 4.92
N GLY A 159 -3.66 -4.81 4.40
CA GLY A 159 -4.31 -5.84 5.22
C GLY A 159 -3.41 -6.42 6.30
N ILE A 160 -2.11 -6.62 6.02
CA ILE A 160 -1.14 -7.10 7.02
C ILE A 160 -0.95 -6.07 8.14
N LEU A 161 -0.86 -4.77 7.83
CA LEU A 161 -0.77 -3.72 8.84
C LEU A 161 -2.02 -3.66 9.72
N VAL A 162 -3.21 -3.74 9.11
CA VAL A 162 -4.48 -3.79 9.84
C VAL A 162 -4.52 -5.01 10.76
N ARG A 163 -4.17 -6.20 10.25
CA ARG A 163 -4.12 -7.41 11.07
C ARG A 163 -3.12 -7.29 12.21
N LEU A 164 -1.95 -6.72 11.96
CA LEU A 164 -0.95 -6.48 12.99
C LEU A 164 -1.49 -5.55 14.07
N TYR A 165 -2.11 -4.43 13.70
CA TYR A 165 -2.74 -3.49 14.62
C TYR A 165 -3.83 -4.14 15.50
N LEU A 166 -4.70 -4.95 14.89
CA LEU A 166 -5.82 -5.60 15.58
C LEU A 166 -5.34 -6.67 16.58
N ASN A 167 -4.25 -7.36 16.26
CA ASN A 167 -3.73 -8.44 17.08
C ASN A 167 -2.85 -7.95 18.24
N LEU A 168 -2.46 -6.68 18.27
CA LEU A 168 -1.64 -6.10 19.34
C LEU A 168 -2.52 -5.41 20.39
N ARG A 169 -2.27 -5.67 21.68
CA ARG A 169 -2.95 -4.99 22.78
C ARG A 169 -2.04 -3.87 23.33
N VAL A 170 -2.67 -2.80 23.83
CA VAL A 170 -1.99 -1.80 24.68
C VAL A 170 -2.11 -2.29 26.11
N LEU A 171 -0.99 -2.30 26.84
CA LEU A 171 -1.05 -2.44 28.31
C LEU A 171 -1.84 -1.25 28.84
N LYS A 172 -2.88 -1.51 29.60
CA LYS A 172 -3.49 -0.52 30.47
C LYS A 172 -2.64 -0.33 31.71
#